data_78daba1dec84f351329c616ccee127dc
#
_entry.id   78daba1dec84f351329c616ccee127dc
#
_cell.length_a   1.000
_cell.length_b   1.000
_cell.length_c   1.000
_cell.angle_alpha   90.00
_cell.angle_beta   90.00
_cell.angle_gamma   90.00
#
_symmetry.space_group_name_H-M   'P 1'
#
loop_
_entity.id
_entity.type
_entity.pdbx_description
1 polymer ?
#
loop_
_entity_poly.entity_id
_entity_poly.type
_entity_poly.pdbx_seq_one_letter_code
_entity_poly.pdbx_strand_id
1 'polypeptide(L)'
;MRIVLSGGGTAGHINPALALAEVLQERGHEVYFAGTPNGVEKPLVEMAGIPFKGFEVSGFDRSHPLTLAKGLKKLSHSANEAGRWFAELKPSAVVVFGGYACLPAGRAAKTFRVPLVIHEQNSVMGMANDYLSKNAAAVALTYASAGRTIKDQTKVIVTGNPVRKSVLEATREEGRNYLGIPEDATLLLVFGGSLGARHINTAITQMKDELLSLDNVYVVHITGPKEFETVREALALTEEEQKRYLVKDYEDNMGAVLAATDLVVSRAGASSLAEISARCIPAILIPFPFATADHQTANAKEYVERGAALLISDDKVETQEFSNSVLGLLKDKQLREDMSKAAQSFETVDAAARLADVVELMIKSKWPDLFDEFKKQQEEKAISSSSDADADVDADVDAEAETDADSNADADGNQEKSIDEDTNQQHK
;
A
#
# COMPACT_ATOMS: atom_id res chain seq x y z
N MET A 1 -12.19 6.46 -19.14
CA MET A 1 -11.23 6.04 -20.21
C MET A 1 -10.51 4.77 -19.75
N ARG A 2 -9.98 3.95 -20.66
CA ARG A 2 -9.33 2.67 -20.30
C ARG A 2 -7.83 2.85 -20.08
N ILE A 3 -7.35 2.47 -18.90
CA ILE A 3 -5.95 2.59 -18.51
C ILE A 3 -5.44 1.21 -18.11
N VAL A 4 -4.28 0.83 -18.66
CA VAL A 4 -3.63 -0.44 -18.32
C VAL A 4 -2.48 -0.16 -17.37
N LEU A 5 -2.53 -0.77 -16.18
CA LEU A 5 -1.42 -0.82 -15.23
C LEU A 5 -0.64 -2.10 -15.42
N SER A 6 0.67 -2.07 -15.19
CA SER A 6 1.50 -3.27 -15.31
C SER A 6 2.72 -3.22 -14.39
N GLY A 7 2.91 -4.29 -13.66
CA GLY A 7 4.03 -4.48 -12.74
C GLY A 7 3.97 -5.87 -12.13
N GLY A 8 5.02 -6.30 -11.47
CA GLY A 8 4.97 -7.62 -10.82
C GLY A 8 6.31 -8.08 -10.26
N GLY A 9 6.31 -9.30 -9.78
CA GLY A 9 7.46 -9.95 -9.17
C GLY A 9 7.63 -9.64 -7.67
N THR A 10 7.15 -8.49 -7.19
CA THR A 10 7.18 -8.14 -5.76
C THR A 10 6.00 -7.24 -5.41
N ALA A 11 5.56 -7.26 -4.15
CA ALA A 11 4.56 -6.32 -3.63
C ALA A 11 4.97 -4.84 -3.81
N GLY A 12 6.29 -4.58 -3.86
CA GLY A 12 6.84 -3.24 -4.09
C GLY A 12 6.47 -2.61 -5.44
N HIS A 13 6.17 -3.42 -6.46
CA HIS A 13 5.67 -2.95 -7.75
C HIS A 13 4.14 -2.94 -7.82
N ILE A 14 3.49 -3.77 -7.00
CA ILE A 14 2.05 -3.99 -7.06
C ILE A 14 1.29 -2.94 -6.22
N ASN A 15 1.69 -2.72 -4.97
CA ASN A 15 1.01 -1.79 -4.07
C ASN A 15 0.88 -0.36 -4.63
N PRO A 16 1.93 0.26 -5.20
CA PRO A 16 1.79 1.57 -5.84
C PRO A 16 0.85 1.57 -7.06
N ALA A 17 0.81 0.44 -7.79
CA ALA A 17 -0.11 0.30 -8.91
C ALA A 17 -1.57 0.22 -8.45
N LEU A 18 -1.84 -0.51 -7.36
CA LEU A 18 -3.17 -0.58 -6.75
C LEU A 18 -3.60 0.77 -6.19
N ALA A 19 -2.68 1.49 -5.51
CA ALA A 19 -2.96 2.84 -5.01
C ALA A 19 -3.30 3.83 -6.15
N LEU A 20 -2.60 3.75 -7.28
CA LEU A 20 -2.97 4.52 -8.46
C LEU A 20 -4.33 4.09 -9.04
N ALA A 21 -4.61 2.78 -9.04
CA ALA A 21 -5.88 2.25 -9.55
C ALA A 21 -7.08 2.82 -8.78
N GLU A 22 -7.00 2.89 -7.44
CA GLU A 22 -8.02 3.49 -6.58
C GLU A 22 -8.36 4.91 -7.05
N VAL A 23 -7.35 5.77 -7.20
CA VAL A 23 -7.53 7.18 -7.63
C VAL A 23 -8.07 7.28 -9.05
N LEU A 24 -7.58 6.45 -9.99
CA LEU A 24 -8.05 6.48 -11.38
C LEU A 24 -9.52 6.02 -11.49
N GLN A 25 -9.92 5.01 -10.72
CA GLN A 25 -11.30 4.53 -10.67
C GLN A 25 -12.25 5.59 -10.09
N GLU A 26 -11.84 6.30 -9.04
CA GLU A 26 -12.60 7.43 -8.48
C GLU A 26 -12.77 8.59 -9.46
N ARG A 27 -11.75 8.80 -10.32
CA ARG A 27 -11.84 9.77 -11.42
C ARG A 27 -12.66 9.25 -12.63
N GLY A 28 -13.29 8.08 -12.51
CA GLY A 28 -14.17 7.47 -13.50
C GLY A 28 -13.46 6.77 -14.66
N HIS A 29 -12.17 6.42 -14.50
CA HIS A 29 -11.46 5.61 -15.48
C HIS A 29 -11.73 4.11 -15.27
N GLU A 30 -11.73 3.35 -16.37
CA GLU A 30 -11.70 1.89 -16.35
C GLU A 30 -10.25 1.42 -16.24
N VAL A 31 -9.92 0.70 -15.17
CA VAL A 31 -8.56 0.22 -14.91
C VAL A 31 -8.46 -1.28 -15.20
N TYR A 32 -7.41 -1.67 -15.88
CA TYR A 32 -7.05 -3.05 -16.22
C TYR A 32 -5.62 -3.32 -15.77
N PHE A 33 -5.31 -4.57 -15.43
CA PHE A 33 -3.96 -4.93 -15.01
C PHE A 33 -3.34 -6.01 -15.90
N ALA A 34 -2.10 -5.77 -16.34
CA ALA A 34 -1.28 -6.70 -17.10
C ALA A 34 -0.14 -7.23 -16.21
N GLY A 35 -0.08 -8.55 -16.02
CA GLY A 35 0.93 -9.20 -15.19
C GLY A 35 1.34 -10.58 -15.72
N THR A 36 1.91 -11.43 -14.85
CA THR A 36 2.23 -12.81 -15.19
C THR A 36 1.15 -13.78 -14.67
N PRO A 37 0.81 -14.85 -15.39
CA PRO A 37 -0.35 -15.70 -15.04
C PRO A 37 -0.26 -16.32 -13.64
N ASN A 38 0.96 -16.60 -13.17
CA ASN A 38 1.25 -17.23 -11.89
C ASN A 38 2.10 -16.33 -10.98
N GLY A 39 2.07 -15.01 -11.22
CA GLY A 39 2.80 -14.05 -10.42
C GLY A 39 2.09 -13.70 -9.12
N VAL A 40 2.85 -13.16 -8.16
CA VAL A 40 2.32 -12.67 -6.87
C VAL A 40 1.35 -11.50 -7.04
N GLU A 41 1.39 -10.84 -8.20
CA GLU A 41 0.49 -9.74 -8.54
C GLU A 41 -0.96 -10.20 -8.76
N LYS A 42 -1.17 -11.39 -9.32
CA LYS A 42 -2.50 -11.85 -9.72
C LYS A 42 -3.51 -11.86 -8.57
N PRO A 43 -3.28 -12.58 -7.46
CA PRO A 43 -4.24 -12.61 -6.36
C PRO A 43 -4.51 -11.23 -5.77
N LEU A 44 -3.51 -10.36 -5.66
CA LEU A 44 -3.66 -9.01 -5.10
C LEU A 44 -4.53 -8.11 -6.00
N VAL A 45 -4.35 -8.22 -7.31
CA VAL A 45 -5.12 -7.46 -8.30
C VAL A 45 -6.57 -7.96 -8.38
N GLU A 46 -6.77 -9.30 -8.35
CA GLU A 46 -8.10 -9.90 -8.36
C GLU A 46 -8.89 -9.56 -7.08
N MET A 47 -8.23 -9.54 -5.91
CA MET A 47 -8.84 -9.07 -4.64
C MET A 47 -9.25 -7.59 -4.70
N ALA A 48 -8.52 -6.76 -5.44
CA ALA A 48 -8.89 -5.35 -5.67
C ALA A 48 -10.01 -5.17 -6.72
N GLY A 49 -10.58 -6.26 -7.26
CA GLY A 49 -11.65 -6.21 -8.26
C GLY A 49 -11.21 -5.68 -9.63
N ILE A 50 -9.91 -5.66 -9.94
CA ILE A 50 -9.37 -5.14 -11.18
C ILE A 50 -9.26 -6.27 -12.21
N PRO A 51 -9.81 -6.12 -13.44
CA PRO A 51 -9.66 -7.10 -14.50
C PRO A 51 -8.19 -7.38 -14.83
N PHE A 52 -7.79 -8.67 -14.75
CA PHE A 52 -6.41 -9.11 -14.90
C PHE A 52 -6.18 -9.83 -16.24
N LYS A 53 -5.06 -9.50 -16.91
CA LYS A 53 -4.57 -10.21 -18.11
C LYS A 53 -3.15 -10.70 -17.89
N GLY A 54 -2.96 -12.02 -17.90
CA GLY A 54 -1.65 -12.65 -17.75
C GLY A 54 -0.89 -12.78 -19.07
N PHE A 55 0.42 -12.50 -19.05
CA PHE A 55 1.36 -12.68 -20.16
C PHE A 55 2.55 -13.50 -19.67
N GLU A 56 2.88 -14.57 -20.41
CA GLU A 56 3.97 -15.46 -20.07
C GLU A 56 5.34 -14.81 -20.30
N VAL A 57 5.97 -14.33 -19.24
CA VAL A 57 7.34 -13.81 -19.26
C VAL A 57 8.18 -14.45 -18.15
N SER A 58 9.49 -14.43 -18.31
CA SER A 58 10.44 -14.87 -17.30
C SER A 58 11.58 -13.86 -17.18
N GLY A 59 12.16 -13.78 -15.99
CA GLY A 59 13.39 -13.02 -15.77
C GLY A 59 14.51 -13.54 -16.68
N PHE A 60 15.43 -12.65 -17.03
CA PHE A 60 16.59 -13.00 -17.85
C PHE A 60 17.76 -13.39 -16.96
N ASP A 61 18.20 -14.66 -17.06
CA ASP A 61 19.48 -15.06 -16.51
C ASP A 61 20.59 -14.71 -17.52
N ARG A 62 21.39 -13.69 -17.17
CA ARG A 62 22.48 -13.18 -18.01
C ARG A 62 23.68 -14.11 -18.05
N SER A 63 23.81 -15.00 -17.10
CA SER A 63 24.92 -15.96 -17.01
C SER A 63 24.79 -17.13 -18.01
N HIS A 64 23.58 -17.36 -18.54
CA HIS A 64 23.28 -18.46 -19.43
C HIS A 64 22.70 -17.97 -20.79
N PRO A 65 23.51 -17.91 -21.88
CA PRO A 65 23.08 -17.40 -23.19
C PRO A 65 21.85 -18.08 -23.78
N LEU A 66 21.67 -19.36 -23.54
CA LEU A 66 20.51 -20.11 -24.03
C LEU A 66 19.21 -19.73 -23.34
N THR A 67 19.28 -19.40 -22.04
CA THR A 67 18.11 -18.93 -21.29
C THR A 67 17.74 -17.52 -21.72
N LEU A 68 18.72 -16.69 -22.05
CA LEU A 68 18.50 -15.35 -22.61
C LEU A 68 17.75 -15.42 -23.94
N ALA A 69 18.19 -16.28 -24.89
CA ALA A 69 17.53 -16.44 -26.19
C ALA A 69 16.08 -16.94 -26.05
N LYS A 70 15.84 -17.92 -25.17
CA LYS A 70 14.48 -18.41 -24.85
C LYS A 70 13.62 -17.30 -24.23
N GLY A 71 14.18 -16.53 -23.29
CA GLY A 71 13.49 -15.41 -22.63
C GLY A 71 13.10 -14.32 -23.61
N LEU A 72 13.98 -13.93 -24.55
CA LEU A 72 13.69 -12.96 -25.61
C LEU A 72 12.59 -13.44 -26.57
N LYS A 73 12.61 -14.73 -26.97
CA LYS A 73 11.54 -15.33 -27.78
C LYS A 73 10.19 -15.27 -27.05
N LYS A 74 10.18 -15.66 -25.77
CA LYS A 74 8.99 -15.61 -24.90
C LYS A 74 8.46 -14.19 -24.78
N LEU A 75 9.32 -13.22 -24.51
CA LEU A 75 8.95 -11.81 -24.45
C LEU A 75 8.37 -11.30 -25.76
N SER A 76 8.96 -11.68 -26.92
CA SER A 76 8.41 -11.28 -28.23
C SER A 76 7.02 -11.85 -28.46
N HIS A 77 6.78 -13.11 -28.08
CA HIS A 77 5.46 -13.75 -28.17
C HIS A 77 4.43 -13.02 -27.32
N SER A 78 4.75 -12.80 -26.06
CA SER A 78 3.85 -12.10 -25.10
C SER A 78 3.62 -10.65 -25.44
N ALA A 79 4.60 -9.95 -26.03
CA ALA A 79 4.40 -8.60 -26.55
C ALA A 79 3.41 -8.58 -27.72
N ASN A 80 3.42 -9.62 -28.57
CA ASN A 80 2.43 -9.74 -29.66
C ASN A 80 1.03 -10.08 -29.13
N GLU A 81 0.94 -10.91 -28.07
CA GLU A 81 -0.34 -11.17 -27.38
C GLU A 81 -0.90 -9.88 -26.72
N ALA A 82 -0.04 -9.14 -26.02
CA ALA A 82 -0.40 -7.84 -25.46
C ALA A 82 -0.87 -6.85 -26.55
N GLY A 83 -0.23 -6.91 -27.73
CA GLY A 83 -0.65 -6.12 -28.91
C GLY A 83 -2.06 -6.49 -29.40
N ARG A 84 -2.39 -7.79 -29.49
CA ARG A 84 -3.75 -8.23 -29.84
C ARG A 84 -4.78 -7.74 -28.81
N TRP A 85 -4.46 -7.91 -27.53
CA TRP A 85 -5.31 -7.40 -26.47
C TRP A 85 -5.50 -5.88 -26.53
N PHE A 86 -4.47 -5.11 -26.86
CA PHE A 86 -4.57 -3.65 -27.04
C PHE A 86 -5.42 -3.25 -28.26
N ALA A 87 -5.40 -4.04 -29.33
CA ALA A 87 -6.25 -3.81 -30.50
C ALA A 87 -7.76 -3.92 -30.13
N GLU A 88 -8.10 -4.84 -29.23
CA GLU A 88 -9.45 -5.04 -28.71
C GLU A 88 -9.82 -4.02 -27.63
N LEU A 89 -8.94 -3.85 -26.62
CA LEU A 89 -9.18 -2.99 -25.44
C LEU A 89 -9.11 -1.50 -25.79
N LYS A 90 -8.24 -1.12 -26.73
CA LYS A 90 -7.97 0.29 -27.12
C LYS A 90 -7.64 1.18 -25.90
N PRO A 91 -6.59 0.87 -25.14
CA PRO A 91 -6.25 1.65 -23.96
C PRO A 91 -5.84 3.08 -24.31
N SER A 92 -6.20 4.02 -23.45
CA SER A 92 -5.85 5.44 -23.59
C SER A 92 -4.47 5.76 -23.00
N ALA A 93 -4.02 4.98 -22.01
CA ALA A 93 -2.66 5.04 -21.45
C ALA A 93 -2.23 3.69 -20.90
N VAL A 94 -0.91 3.53 -20.73
CA VAL A 94 -0.28 2.41 -20.05
C VAL A 94 0.65 2.96 -18.97
N VAL A 95 0.53 2.45 -17.73
CA VAL A 95 1.43 2.80 -16.63
C VAL A 95 2.18 1.55 -16.19
N VAL A 96 3.51 1.61 -16.13
CA VAL A 96 4.35 0.49 -15.72
C VAL A 96 5.10 0.81 -14.44
N PHE A 97 5.13 -0.16 -13.52
CA PHE A 97 5.74 -0.03 -12.20
C PHE A 97 7.03 -0.83 -12.04
N GLY A 98 7.46 -1.54 -13.09
CA GLY A 98 8.68 -2.32 -13.05
C GLY A 98 8.47 -3.83 -12.94
N GLY A 99 9.59 -4.53 -12.76
CA GLY A 99 9.64 -5.97 -12.90
C GLY A 99 9.57 -6.42 -14.38
N TYR A 100 9.98 -7.66 -14.65
CA TYR A 100 9.91 -8.19 -16.02
C TYR A 100 8.48 -8.37 -16.54
N ALA A 101 7.51 -8.44 -15.62
CA ALA A 101 6.08 -8.58 -15.91
C ALA A 101 5.52 -7.41 -16.73
N CYS A 102 6.09 -6.20 -16.60
CA CYS A 102 5.61 -5.01 -17.32
C CYS A 102 6.10 -4.91 -18.78
N LEU A 103 7.08 -5.71 -19.19
CA LEU A 103 7.69 -5.60 -20.52
C LEU A 103 6.71 -5.85 -21.67
N PRO A 104 5.78 -6.85 -21.65
CA PRO A 104 4.82 -7.05 -22.73
C PRO A 104 3.92 -5.84 -22.96
N ALA A 105 3.30 -5.32 -21.89
CA ALA A 105 2.42 -4.14 -21.97
C ALA A 105 3.18 -2.88 -22.41
N GLY A 106 4.37 -2.62 -21.86
CA GLY A 106 5.21 -1.50 -22.26
C GLY A 106 5.66 -1.56 -23.72
N ARG A 107 5.95 -2.75 -24.27
CA ARG A 107 6.27 -2.91 -25.70
C ARG A 107 5.04 -2.75 -26.59
N ALA A 108 3.89 -3.27 -26.15
CA ALA A 108 2.63 -3.07 -26.85
C ALA A 108 2.25 -1.59 -26.92
N ALA A 109 2.41 -0.83 -25.83
CA ALA A 109 2.19 0.60 -25.79
C ALA A 109 2.98 1.34 -26.86
N LYS A 110 4.28 1.02 -27.05
CA LYS A 110 5.10 1.58 -28.11
C LYS A 110 4.54 1.24 -29.49
N THR A 111 4.17 -0.02 -29.74
CA THR A 111 3.70 -0.49 -31.05
C THR A 111 2.39 0.17 -31.44
N PHE A 112 1.47 0.34 -30.50
CA PHE A 112 0.17 0.97 -30.71
C PHE A 112 0.17 2.49 -30.50
N ARG A 113 1.34 3.09 -30.21
CA ARG A 113 1.50 4.53 -29.95
C ARG A 113 0.59 5.04 -28.82
N VAL A 114 0.32 4.20 -27.84
CA VAL A 114 -0.38 4.55 -26.61
C VAL A 114 0.61 5.25 -25.68
N PRO A 115 0.26 6.36 -25.02
CA PRO A 115 1.11 7.00 -24.03
C PRO A 115 1.55 6.00 -22.94
N LEU A 116 2.87 5.89 -22.76
CA LEU A 116 3.50 5.06 -21.75
C LEU A 116 4.03 5.95 -20.63
N VAL A 117 3.53 5.78 -19.43
CA VAL A 117 4.05 6.39 -18.21
C VAL A 117 4.81 5.33 -17.42
N ILE A 118 6.00 5.65 -16.96
CA ILE A 118 6.78 4.79 -16.08
C ILE A 118 6.70 5.38 -14.67
N HIS A 119 6.51 4.54 -13.67
CA HIS A 119 6.72 4.90 -12.28
C HIS A 119 7.88 4.08 -11.69
N GLU A 120 8.88 4.76 -11.11
CA GLU A 120 10.00 4.14 -10.41
C GLU A 120 9.90 4.42 -8.91
N GLN A 121 9.84 3.34 -8.13
CA GLN A 121 9.66 3.42 -6.68
C GLN A 121 10.97 3.63 -5.93
N ASN A 122 12.08 3.13 -6.47
CA ASN A 122 13.38 3.12 -5.82
C ASN A 122 14.21 4.36 -6.20
N SER A 123 15.22 4.65 -5.38
CA SER A 123 16.22 5.68 -5.66
C SER A 123 17.19 5.33 -6.81
N VAL A 124 17.14 4.08 -7.29
CA VAL A 124 17.90 3.57 -8.44
C VAL A 124 16.94 2.99 -9.46
N MET A 125 17.07 3.42 -10.71
CA MET A 125 16.21 2.97 -11.81
C MET A 125 16.35 1.46 -12.05
N GLY A 126 15.21 0.75 -12.01
CA GLY A 126 15.14 -0.67 -12.35
C GLY A 126 15.36 -0.93 -13.86
N MET A 127 15.96 -2.08 -14.19
CA MET A 127 16.34 -2.41 -15.58
C MET A 127 15.18 -2.42 -16.57
N ALA A 128 13.99 -2.88 -16.16
CA ALA A 128 12.81 -2.89 -17.02
C ALA A 128 12.32 -1.46 -17.29
N ASN A 129 12.29 -0.62 -16.27
CA ASN A 129 11.94 0.78 -16.37
C ASN A 129 12.96 1.57 -17.22
N ASP A 130 14.26 1.35 -17.01
CA ASP A 130 15.32 1.96 -17.84
C ASP A 130 15.15 1.60 -19.33
N TYR A 131 14.91 0.30 -19.61
CA TYR A 131 14.67 -0.13 -20.99
C TYR A 131 13.45 0.54 -21.63
N LEU A 132 12.35 0.65 -20.91
CA LEU A 132 11.10 1.24 -21.41
C LEU A 132 11.14 2.76 -21.44
N SER A 133 11.95 3.44 -20.62
CA SER A 133 12.05 4.90 -20.50
C SER A 133 12.37 5.60 -21.83
N LYS A 134 13.10 4.92 -22.71
CA LYS A 134 13.46 5.42 -24.03
C LYS A 134 12.24 5.76 -24.91
N ASN A 135 11.10 5.11 -24.64
CA ASN A 135 9.86 5.30 -25.40
C ASN A 135 8.71 5.83 -24.52
N ALA A 136 8.98 6.15 -23.26
CA ALA A 136 8.00 6.69 -22.35
C ALA A 136 7.63 8.13 -22.72
N ALA A 137 6.36 8.47 -22.52
CA ALA A 137 5.85 9.83 -22.59
C ALA A 137 6.22 10.62 -21.33
N ALA A 138 6.19 9.95 -20.16
CA ALA A 138 6.63 10.51 -18.88
C ALA A 138 7.30 9.43 -18.02
N VAL A 139 8.21 9.86 -17.14
CA VAL A 139 8.88 9.03 -16.12
C VAL A 139 8.64 9.67 -14.77
N ALA A 140 7.70 9.11 -14.03
CA ALA A 140 7.35 9.51 -12.69
C ALA A 140 8.27 8.81 -11.69
N LEU A 141 8.80 9.54 -10.73
CA LEU A 141 9.80 9.06 -9.78
C LEU A 141 9.37 9.29 -8.34
N THR A 142 9.73 8.36 -7.48
CA THR A 142 9.69 8.60 -6.03
C THR A 142 10.83 9.53 -5.61
N TYR A 143 12.05 9.27 -6.09
CA TYR A 143 13.26 10.01 -5.76
C TYR A 143 13.89 10.60 -7.02
N ALA A 144 14.23 11.88 -6.99
CA ALA A 144 14.88 12.56 -8.11
C ALA A 144 16.19 11.88 -8.54
N SER A 145 16.88 11.21 -7.61
CA SER A 145 18.12 10.47 -7.87
C SER A 145 17.96 9.37 -8.92
N ALA A 146 16.81 8.71 -9.00
CA ALA A 146 16.53 7.67 -10.01
C ALA A 146 16.51 8.21 -11.45
N GLY A 147 16.23 9.49 -11.64
CA GLY A 147 16.16 10.13 -12.94
C GLY A 147 17.52 10.45 -13.59
N ARG A 148 18.64 10.32 -12.88
CA ARG A 148 19.97 10.73 -13.37
C ARG A 148 20.40 10.02 -14.65
N THR A 149 19.92 8.81 -14.91
CA THR A 149 20.23 8.02 -16.11
C THR A 149 19.35 8.35 -17.30
N ILE A 150 18.25 9.07 -17.11
CA ILE A 150 17.30 9.46 -18.16
C ILE A 150 17.91 10.60 -18.99
N LYS A 151 18.04 10.39 -20.29
CA LYS A 151 18.65 11.39 -21.19
C LYS A 151 17.77 12.63 -21.37
N ASP A 152 16.47 12.43 -21.51
CA ASP A 152 15.48 13.49 -21.72
C ASP A 152 14.83 13.85 -20.37
N GLN A 153 15.42 14.83 -19.70
CA GLN A 153 14.98 15.29 -18.39
C GLN A 153 13.61 15.98 -18.41
N THR A 154 13.11 16.39 -19.59
CA THR A 154 11.79 17.02 -19.71
C THR A 154 10.64 16.05 -19.43
N LYS A 155 10.91 14.75 -19.48
CA LYS A 155 9.94 13.68 -19.18
C LYS A 155 9.93 13.28 -17.69
N VAL A 156 10.89 13.76 -16.91
CA VAL A 156 11.07 13.36 -15.51
C VAL A 156 10.21 14.22 -14.59
N ILE A 157 9.38 13.57 -13.79
CA ILE A 157 8.48 14.23 -12.85
C ILE A 157 8.59 13.49 -11.50
N VAL A 158 8.86 14.21 -10.41
CA VAL A 158 8.86 13.63 -9.07
C VAL A 158 7.44 13.66 -8.52
N THR A 159 6.82 12.49 -8.39
CA THR A 159 5.45 12.33 -7.88
C THR A 159 5.40 11.79 -6.45
N GLY A 160 6.49 11.21 -5.97
CA GLY A 160 6.47 10.36 -4.77
C GLY A 160 6.01 8.93 -5.11
N ASN A 161 5.96 8.08 -4.10
CA ASN A 161 5.50 6.69 -4.25
C ASN A 161 4.03 6.57 -3.80
N PRO A 162 3.11 6.15 -4.66
CA PRO A 162 1.70 5.99 -4.30
C PRO A 162 1.50 5.05 -3.10
N VAL A 163 0.69 5.49 -2.15
CA VAL A 163 0.30 4.73 -0.95
C VAL A 163 -1.21 4.50 -1.00
N ARG A 164 -1.64 3.29 -0.64
CA ARG A 164 -3.06 2.90 -0.64
C ARG A 164 -3.87 3.72 0.37
N LYS A 165 -5.12 4.00 0.05
CA LYS A 165 -6.04 4.72 0.93
C LYS A 165 -6.19 4.06 2.29
N SER A 166 -6.29 2.73 2.33
CA SER A 166 -6.37 1.98 3.58
C SER A 166 -5.20 2.25 4.56
N VAL A 167 -4.03 2.67 4.05
CA VAL A 167 -2.90 3.09 4.89
C VAL A 167 -3.02 4.56 5.27
N LEU A 168 -3.48 5.43 4.37
CA LEU A 168 -3.57 6.88 4.60
C LEU A 168 -4.68 7.25 5.57
N GLU A 169 -5.83 6.60 5.45
CA GLU A 169 -7.08 6.92 6.15
C GLU A 169 -7.22 6.23 7.51
N ALA A 170 -6.51 5.09 7.74
CA ALA A 170 -6.57 4.37 9.01
C ALA A 170 -6.22 5.29 10.20
N THR A 171 -7.05 5.26 11.23
CA THR A 171 -6.81 6.03 12.45
C THR A 171 -6.03 5.22 13.50
N ARG A 172 -5.37 5.92 14.43
CA ARG A 172 -4.67 5.27 15.55
C ARG A 172 -5.65 4.47 16.41
N GLU A 173 -6.81 5.01 16.69
CA GLU A 173 -7.86 4.36 17.48
C GLU A 173 -8.31 3.05 16.83
N GLU A 174 -8.62 3.05 15.53
CA GLU A 174 -8.97 1.83 14.78
C GLU A 174 -7.86 0.78 14.85
N GLY A 175 -6.60 1.22 14.65
CA GLY A 175 -5.46 0.32 14.72
C GLY A 175 -5.24 -0.27 16.11
N ARG A 176 -5.38 0.52 17.17
CA ARG A 176 -5.27 0.07 18.56
C ARG A 176 -6.38 -0.91 18.93
N ASN A 177 -7.62 -0.62 18.54
CA ASN A 177 -8.76 -1.52 18.73
C ASN A 177 -8.59 -2.84 17.96
N TYR A 178 -8.11 -2.76 16.70
CA TYR A 178 -7.82 -3.94 15.88
C TYR A 178 -6.80 -4.88 16.53
N LEU A 179 -5.76 -4.32 17.16
CA LEU A 179 -4.69 -5.08 17.80
C LEU A 179 -4.99 -5.43 19.27
N GLY A 180 -6.01 -4.85 19.89
CA GLY A 180 -6.31 -5.00 21.32
C GLY A 180 -5.23 -4.36 22.22
N ILE A 181 -4.62 -3.26 21.77
CA ILE A 181 -3.51 -2.58 22.44
C ILE A 181 -4.00 -1.28 23.09
N PRO A 182 -3.62 -0.97 24.35
CA PRO A 182 -4.00 0.28 25.01
C PRO A 182 -3.52 1.52 24.24
N GLU A 183 -4.30 2.60 24.29
CA GLU A 183 -4.00 3.84 23.55
C GLU A 183 -2.68 4.50 24.01
N ASP A 184 -2.37 4.44 25.28
CA ASP A 184 -1.17 5.00 25.91
C ASP A 184 0.08 4.10 25.80
N ALA A 185 -0.07 2.87 25.27
CA ALA A 185 1.05 1.95 25.07
C ALA A 185 2.01 2.42 23.96
N THR A 186 3.27 2.01 24.06
CA THR A 186 4.25 2.17 22.98
C THR A 186 4.28 0.90 22.13
N LEU A 187 3.97 1.01 20.85
CA LEU A 187 3.96 -0.13 19.92
C LEU A 187 5.21 -0.17 19.05
N LEU A 188 5.95 -1.26 19.17
CA LEU A 188 7.01 -1.65 18.25
C LEU A 188 6.43 -2.56 17.15
N LEU A 189 6.50 -2.13 15.90
CA LEU A 189 6.20 -2.97 14.75
C LEU A 189 7.50 -3.49 14.12
N VAL A 190 7.58 -4.80 13.91
CA VAL A 190 8.72 -5.45 13.27
C VAL A 190 8.26 -6.21 12.04
N PHE A 191 8.85 -5.94 10.88
CA PHE A 191 8.56 -6.69 9.65
C PHE A 191 9.68 -6.64 8.62
N GLY A 192 9.87 -7.71 7.87
CA GLY A 192 10.91 -7.83 6.85
C GLY A 192 10.43 -7.62 5.40
N GLY A 193 9.19 -7.13 5.21
CA GLY A 193 8.48 -7.16 3.92
C GLY A 193 7.70 -8.46 3.73
N SER A 194 7.05 -8.66 2.58
CA SER A 194 6.10 -9.77 2.32
C SER A 194 6.69 -11.19 2.48
N LEU A 195 8.00 -11.34 2.39
CA LEU A 195 8.69 -12.63 2.53
C LEU A 195 9.31 -12.83 3.92
N GLY A 196 9.28 -11.81 4.78
CA GLY A 196 9.98 -11.79 6.05
C GLY A 196 11.48 -11.50 5.92
N ALA A 197 12.19 -11.45 7.04
CA ALA A 197 13.62 -11.22 7.11
C ALA A 197 14.24 -11.99 8.29
N ARG A 198 14.88 -13.13 8.00
CA ARG A 198 15.41 -14.05 9.04
C ARG A 198 16.30 -13.35 10.05
N HIS A 199 17.30 -12.54 9.64
CA HIS A 199 18.19 -11.87 10.56
C HIS A 199 17.44 -10.92 11.51
N ILE A 200 16.50 -10.13 10.98
CA ILE A 200 15.65 -9.26 11.81
C ILE A 200 14.83 -10.11 12.79
N ASN A 201 14.18 -11.17 12.29
CA ASN A 201 13.39 -12.05 13.12
C ASN A 201 14.22 -12.65 14.25
N THR A 202 15.41 -13.19 13.95
CA THR A 202 16.31 -13.77 14.95
C THR A 202 16.70 -12.76 16.02
N ALA A 203 17.16 -11.57 15.62
CA ALA A 203 17.61 -10.54 16.55
C ALA A 203 16.48 -10.06 17.48
N ILE A 204 15.30 -9.80 16.95
CA ILE A 204 14.13 -9.37 17.75
C ILE A 204 13.65 -10.50 18.67
N THR A 205 13.70 -11.76 18.23
CA THR A 205 13.36 -12.91 19.07
C THR A 205 14.30 -13.03 20.27
N GLN A 206 15.62 -12.80 20.07
CA GLN A 206 16.61 -12.79 21.15
C GLN A 206 16.39 -11.67 22.17
N MET A 207 15.78 -10.55 21.75
CA MET A 207 15.47 -9.41 22.62
C MET A 207 14.13 -9.56 23.39
N LYS A 208 13.44 -10.70 23.30
CA LYS A 208 12.10 -10.89 23.92
C LYS A 208 12.03 -10.40 25.36
N ASP A 209 12.92 -10.90 26.20
CA ASP A 209 12.88 -10.60 27.63
C ASP A 209 13.18 -9.13 27.93
N GLU A 210 14.10 -8.51 27.18
CA GLU A 210 14.40 -7.08 27.29
C GLU A 210 13.22 -6.22 26.86
N LEU A 211 12.55 -6.56 25.75
CA LEU A 211 11.37 -5.86 25.27
C LEU A 211 10.19 -5.96 26.22
N LEU A 212 9.93 -7.16 26.74
CA LEU A 212 8.84 -7.41 27.69
C LEU A 212 9.12 -6.87 29.10
N SER A 213 10.40 -6.60 29.45
CA SER A 213 10.76 -5.93 30.69
C SER A 213 10.42 -4.44 30.70
N LEU A 214 10.18 -3.82 29.54
CA LEU A 214 9.78 -2.43 29.47
C LEU A 214 8.28 -2.29 29.80
N ASP A 215 7.96 -1.32 30.67
CA ASP A 215 6.59 -1.03 31.01
C ASP A 215 5.83 -0.48 29.82
N ASN A 216 4.60 -0.95 29.62
CA ASN A 216 3.65 -0.46 28.58
C ASN A 216 4.19 -0.52 27.14
N VAL A 217 5.14 -1.43 26.84
CA VAL A 217 5.62 -1.72 25.50
C VAL A 217 4.93 -2.95 24.96
N TYR A 218 4.42 -2.84 23.73
CA TYR A 218 3.79 -3.90 22.96
C TYR A 218 4.58 -4.14 21.67
N VAL A 219 4.59 -5.38 21.19
CA VAL A 219 5.31 -5.78 19.99
C VAL A 219 4.34 -6.45 19.01
N VAL A 220 4.32 -6.01 17.77
CA VAL A 220 3.74 -6.73 16.64
C VAL A 220 4.87 -7.18 15.74
N HIS A 221 5.06 -8.49 15.62
CA HIS A 221 6.16 -9.10 14.87
C HIS A 221 5.60 -9.89 13.68
N ILE A 222 5.72 -9.34 12.47
CA ILE A 222 5.30 -9.97 11.22
C ILE A 222 6.52 -10.66 10.60
N THR A 223 6.59 -11.96 10.79
CA THR A 223 7.80 -12.77 10.52
C THR A 223 7.99 -13.15 9.06
N GLY A 224 6.90 -13.13 8.28
CA GLY A 224 6.80 -13.80 6.99
C GLY A 224 6.43 -15.29 7.14
N PRO A 225 5.69 -15.86 6.15
CA PRO A 225 5.11 -17.21 6.29
C PRO A 225 6.15 -18.32 6.51
N LYS A 226 7.35 -18.15 5.94
CA LYS A 226 8.41 -19.18 6.00
C LYS A 226 9.08 -19.29 7.38
N GLU A 227 9.15 -18.19 8.11
CA GLU A 227 9.86 -18.12 9.39
C GLU A 227 8.90 -18.18 10.60
N PHE A 228 7.59 -18.11 10.36
CA PHE A 228 6.58 -17.96 11.42
C PHE A 228 6.69 -19.05 12.49
N GLU A 229 6.66 -20.32 12.12
CA GLU A 229 6.74 -21.41 13.09
C GLU A 229 8.07 -21.39 13.85
N THR A 230 9.19 -21.16 13.16
CA THR A 230 10.51 -21.08 13.80
C THR A 230 10.57 -19.97 14.84
N VAL A 231 10.04 -18.79 14.51
CA VAL A 231 10.01 -17.65 15.44
C VAL A 231 9.06 -17.91 16.60
N ARG A 232 7.88 -18.44 16.33
CA ARG A 232 6.88 -18.77 17.36
C ARG A 232 7.43 -19.76 18.39
N GLU A 233 8.10 -20.82 17.93
CA GLU A 233 8.73 -21.81 18.80
C GLU A 233 9.89 -21.22 19.60
N ALA A 234 10.74 -20.39 18.98
CA ALA A 234 11.88 -19.77 19.64
C ALA A 234 11.46 -18.73 20.70
N LEU A 235 10.39 -17.99 20.46
CA LEU A 235 9.83 -17.04 21.43
C LEU A 235 9.22 -17.74 22.64
N ALA A 236 8.61 -18.91 22.46
CA ALA A 236 7.98 -19.71 23.51
C ALA A 236 7.14 -18.86 24.49
N LEU A 237 6.29 -17.97 23.96
CA LEU A 237 5.53 -17.00 24.73
C LEU A 237 4.50 -17.69 25.65
N THR A 238 4.46 -17.29 26.90
CA THR A 238 3.38 -17.63 27.83
C THR A 238 2.07 -16.93 27.44
N GLU A 239 0.93 -17.36 27.95
CA GLU A 239 -0.37 -16.72 27.69
C GLU A 239 -0.37 -15.23 28.08
N GLU A 240 0.34 -14.87 29.14
CA GLU A 240 0.44 -13.46 29.57
C GLU A 240 1.33 -12.63 28.64
N GLU A 241 2.45 -13.19 28.19
CA GLU A 241 3.35 -12.52 27.23
C GLU A 241 2.67 -12.31 25.87
N GLN A 242 1.82 -13.24 25.43
CA GLN A 242 1.05 -13.13 24.18
C GLN A 242 0.11 -11.92 24.15
N LYS A 243 -0.29 -11.39 25.31
CA LYS A 243 -1.09 -10.15 25.37
C LYS A 243 -0.31 -8.91 24.94
N ARG A 244 1.02 -8.96 25.05
CA ARG A 244 1.92 -7.85 24.75
C ARG A 244 2.85 -8.10 23.56
N TYR A 245 3.01 -9.34 23.11
CA TYR A 245 3.84 -9.74 21.99
C TYR A 245 3.03 -10.55 20.99
N LEU A 246 2.56 -9.89 19.95
CA LEU A 246 1.73 -10.46 18.88
C LEU A 246 2.62 -10.92 17.73
N VAL A 247 2.64 -12.23 17.45
CA VAL A 247 3.40 -12.81 16.34
C VAL A 247 2.45 -13.18 15.21
N LYS A 248 2.75 -12.74 14.00
CA LYS A 248 1.96 -13.02 12.80
C LYS A 248 2.87 -13.51 11.66
N ASP A 249 2.35 -14.40 10.85
CA ASP A 249 3.02 -14.84 9.62
C ASP A 249 2.87 -13.78 8.50
N TYR A 250 1.70 -13.19 8.42
CA TYR A 250 1.33 -12.13 7.47
C TYR A 250 0.30 -11.18 8.10
N GLU A 251 0.19 -9.98 7.55
CA GLU A 251 -0.79 -8.98 7.97
C GLU A 251 -1.51 -8.39 6.76
N ASP A 252 -2.81 -8.64 6.68
CA ASP A 252 -3.67 -8.14 5.60
C ASP A 252 -4.07 -6.67 5.83
N ASN A 253 -4.27 -6.29 7.10
CA ASN A 253 -4.67 -4.93 7.49
C ASN A 253 -3.47 -4.09 7.96
N MET A 254 -2.46 -4.00 7.10
CA MET A 254 -1.23 -3.26 7.39
C MET A 254 -1.49 -1.77 7.67
N GLY A 255 -2.56 -1.19 7.10
CA GLY A 255 -2.96 0.19 7.36
C GLY A 255 -3.29 0.43 8.83
N ALA A 256 -4.14 -0.40 9.43
CA ALA A 256 -4.49 -0.33 10.85
C ALA A 256 -3.25 -0.53 11.75
N VAL A 257 -2.40 -1.51 11.41
CA VAL A 257 -1.18 -1.79 12.20
C VAL A 257 -0.21 -0.60 12.15
N LEU A 258 0.05 -0.02 10.97
CA LEU A 258 0.90 1.16 10.84
C LEU A 258 0.32 2.37 11.57
N ALA A 259 -1.01 2.58 11.51
CA ALA A 259 -1.67 3.68 12.22
C ALA A 259 -1.50 3.59 13.76
N ALA A 260 -1.45 2.37 14.30
CA ALA A 260 -1.23 2.12 15.73
C ALA A 260 0.24 2.24 16.18
N THR A 261 1.21 2.26 15.24
CA THR A 261 2.64 2.06 15.51
C THR A 261 3.35 3.33 15.98
N ASP A 262 4.28 3.19 16.94
CA ASP A 262 5.13 4.26 17.45
C ASP A 262 6.60 4.13 17.00
N LEU A 263 7.06 2.94 16.68
CA LEU A 263 8.40 2.65 16.19
C LEU A 263 8.37 1.45 15.24
N VAL A 264 9.06 1.56 14.11
CA VAL A 264 9.21 0.46 13.14
C VAL A 264 10.64 -0.04 13.10
N VAL A 265 10.81 -1.36 13.04
CA VAL A 265 12.03 -2.04 12.61
C VAL A 265 11.71 -2.79 11.32
N SER A 266 12.35 -2.41 10.20
CA SER A 266 12.04 -3.06 8.91
C SER A 266 13.18 -3.03 7.90
N ARG A 267 13.00 -3.79 6.80
CA ARG A 267 13.77 -3.59 5.57
C ARG A 267 13.43 -2.24 4.93
N ALA A 268 14.32 -1.74 4.05
CA ALA A 268 14.17 -0.45 3.38
C ALA A 268 13.61 -0.58 1.94
N GLY A 269 12.57 -1.39 1.77
CA GLY A 269 11.83 -1.48 0.52
C GLY A 269 11.05 -0.20 0.24
N ALA A 270 11.04 0.28 -1.00
CA ALA A 270 10.46 1.58 -1.36
C ALA A 270 8.98 1.74 -0.96
N SER A 271 8.16 0.69 -1.11
CA SER A 271 6.75 0.75 -0.72
C SER A 271 6.58 0.78 0.80
N SER A 272 7.35 -0.04 1.54
CA SER A 272 7.33 0.00 3.02
C SER A 272 7.74 1.38 3.54
N LEU A 273 8.79 1.96 2.95
CA LEU A 273 9.24 3.30 3.32
C LEU A 273 8.19 4.38 3.03
N ALA A 274 7.49 4.29 1.90
CA ALA A 274 6.42 5.22 1.57
C ALA A 274 5.26 5.11 2.57
N GLU A 275 4.86 3.89 2.95
CA GLU A 275 3.81 3.65 3.95
C GLU A 275 4.23 4.15 5.35
N ILE A 276 5.48 3.86 5.79
CA ILE A 276 6.06 4.34 7.05
C ILE A 276 6.10 5.88 7.08
N SER A 277 6.55 6.50 5.98
CA SER A 277 6.63 7.95 5.84
C SER A 277 5.26 8.61 5.84
N ALA A 278 4.29 8.06 5.11
CA ALA A 278 2.92 8.56 5.06
C ALA A 278 2.25 8.58 6.45
N ARG A 279 2.68 7.69 7.33
CA ARG A 279 2.24 7.62 8.74
C ARG A 279 3.17 8.34 9.70
N CYS A 280 4.24 8.98 9.20
CA CYS A 280 5.23 9.72 10.00
C CYS A 280 5.84 8.88 11.14
N ILE A 281 6.08 7.57 10.90
CA ILE A 281 6.57 6.67 11.94
C ILE A 281 8.10 6.69 11.98
N PRO A 282 8.73 6.91 13.16
CA PRO A 282 10.15 6.70 13.37
C PRO A 282 10.58 5.28 13.01
N ALA A 283 11.74 5.11 12.37
CA ALA A 283 12.14 3.79 11.90
C ALA A 283 13.61 3.46 12.19
N ILE A 284 13.87 2.17 12.44
CA ILE A 284 15.20 1.56 12.30
C ILE A 284 15.18 0.76 11.00
N LEU A 285 15.98 1.17 10.04
CA LEU A 285 16.01 0.60 8.70
C LEU A 285 17.20 -0.31 8.54
N ILE A 286 16.92 -1.53 8.07
CA ILE A 286 17.91 -2.58 7.87
C ILE A 286 17.84 -2.98 6.39
N PRO A 287 18.62 -2.33 5.50
CA PRO A 287 18.60 -2.64 4.08
C PRO A 287 18.91 -4.11 3.80
N PHE A 288 18.23 -4.70 2.81
CA PHE A 288 18.53 -6.06 2.38
C PHE A 288 19.85 -6.09 1.61
N PRO A 289 20.86 -6.86 2.06
CA PRO A 289 22.23 -6.78 1.53
C PRO A 289 22.35 -7.28 0.08
N PHE A 290 21.41 -8.08 -0.39
CA PHE A 290 21.39 -8.62 -1.76
C PHE A 290 20.37 -7.89 -2.66
N ALA A 291 19.95 -6.68 -2.26
CA ALA A 291 19.08 -5.86 -3.10
C ALA A 291 19.77 -5.48 -4.40
N THR A 292 19.07 -5.57 -5.52
CA THR A 292 19.62 -5.23 -6.84
C THR A 292 20.16 -3.80 -6.85
N ALA A 293 21.41 -3.62 -7.26
CA ALA A 293 22.10 -2.32 -7.27
C ALA A 293 22.06 -1.59 -5.92
N ASP A 294 21.96 -2.32 -4.81
CA ASP A 294 21.90 -1.79 -3.44
C ASP A 294 20.86 -0.68 -3.23
N HIS A 295 19.73 -0.79 -3.94
CA HIS A 295 18.68 0.23 -3.91
C HIS A 295 18.10 0.44 -2.52
N GLN A 296 18.06 -0.60 -1.63
CA GLN A 296 17.51 -0.44 -0.29
C GLN A 296 18.37 0.44 0.61
N THR A 297 19.71 0.33 0.51
CA THR A 297 20.62 1.25 1.23
C THR A 297 20.45 2.69 0.73
N ALA A 298 20.31 2.87 -0.59
CA ALA A 298 20.08 4.18 -1.17
C ALA A 298 18.72 4.77 -0.74
N ASN A 299 17.66 3.97 -0.72
CA ASN A 299 16.35 4.38 -0.20
C ASN A 299 16.43 4.79 1.28
N ALA A 300 17.08 3.97 2.14
CA ALA A 300 17.20 4.25 3.56
C ALA A 300 17.95 5.56 3.87
N LYS A 301 19.01 5.86 3.10
CA LYS A 301 19.80 7.08 3.28
C LYS A 301 18.99 8.36 3.20
N GLU A 302 18.02 8.44 2.31
CA GLU A 302 17.11 9.59 2.17
C GLU A 302 16.36 9.88 3.49
N TYR A 303 15.96 8.82 4.22
CA TYR A 303 15.26 8.94 5.50
C TYR A 303 16.20 9.32 6.65
N VAL A 304 17.39 8.74 6.65
CA VAL A 304 18.44 9.00 7.67
C VAL A 304 18.95 10.44 7.56
N GLU A 305 19.21 10.92 6.35
CA GLU A 305 19.67 12.29 6.10
C GLU A 305 18.67 13.35 6.56
N ARG A 306 17.40 13.02 6.57
CA ARG A 306 16.32 13.90 7.11
C ARG A 306 16.08 13.72 8.60
N GLY A 307 16.73 12.76 9.25
CA GLY A 307 16.56 12.47 10.68
C GLY A 307 15.31 11.66 11.02
N ALA A 308 14.62 11.06 10.02
CA ALA A 308 13.41 10.26 10.21
C ALA A 308 13.70 8.80 10.58
N ALA A 309 14.93 8.32 10.38
CA ALA A 309 15.29 6.93 10.63
C ALA A 309 16.74 6.77 11.10
N LEU A 310 17.03 5.65 11.77
CA LEU A 310 18.37 5.10 11.95
C LEU A 310 18.62 4.02 10.89
N LEU A 311 19.85 3.93 10.41
CA LEU A 311 20.28 2.87 9.50
C LEU A 311 21.23 1.93 10.22
N ILE A 312 20.92 0.63 10.19
CA ILE A 312 21.76 -0.44 10.70
C ILE A 312 21.98 -1.45 9.57
N SER A 313 23.24 -1.80 9.31
CA SER A 313 23.58 -2.79 8.30
C SER A 313 23.17 -4.19 8.75
N ASP A 314 22.81 -5.07 7.79
CA ASP A 314 22.28 -6.41 8.07
C ASP A 314 23.25 -7.28 8.89
N ASP A 315 24.55 -7.11 8.74
CA ASP A 315 25.59 -7.80 9.50
C ASP A 315 25.72 -7.34 10.96
N LYS A 316 25.10 -6.21 11.32
CA LYS A 316 25.08 -5.67 12.68
C LYS A 316 23.79 -5.92 13.45
N VAL A 317 22.80 -6.57 12.86
CA VAL A 317 21.47 -6.76 13.47
C VAL A 317 21.51 -7.65 14.73
N GLU A 318 22.46 -8.57 14.81
CA GLU A 318 22.64 -9.44 15.99
C GLU A 318 23.70 -8.88 16.98
N THR A 319 23.93 -7.57 16.97
CA THR A 319 24.90 -6.91 17.86
C THR A 319 24.21 -6.08 18.94
N GLN A 320 24.98 -5.74 20.00
CA GLN A 320 24.51 -4.85 21.06
C GLN A 320 24.17 -3.44 20.53
N GLU A 321 24.77 -3.00 19.42
CA GLU A 321 24.46 -1.72 18.77
C GLU A 321 22.99 -1.68 18.34
N PHE A 322 22.49 -2.77 17.74
CA PHE A 322 21.10 -2.89 17.32
C PHE A 322 20.16 -2.91 18.53
N SER A 323 20.41 -3.78 19.52
CA SER A 323 19.57 -3.86 20.72
C SER A 323 19.51 -2.51 21.45
N ASN A 324 20.64 -1.84 21.61
CA ASN A 324 20.69 -0.52 22.23
C ASN A 324 19.90 0.52 21.45
N SER A 325 19.92 0.47 20.11
CA SER A 325 19.16 1.39 19.26
C SER A 325 17.66 1.18 19.40
N VAL A 326 17.19 -0.07 19.39
CA VAL A 326 15.78 -0.41 19.59
C VAL A 326 15.28 0.01 20.96
N LEU A 327 15.99 -0.40 22.03
CA LEU A 327 15.61 -0.10 23.42
C LEU A 327 15.72 1.40 23.72
N GLY A 328 16.73 2.07 23.14
CA GLY A 328 16.90 3.52 23.27
C GLY A 328 15.70 4.29 22.69
N LEU A 329 15.30 3.96 21.47
CA LEU A 329 14.14 4.61 20.84
C LEU A 329 12.83 4.26 21.55
N LEU A 330 12.66 3.04 22.08
CA LEU A 330 11.46 2.70 22.85
C LEU A 330 11.35 3.50 24.15
N LYS A 331 12.48 3.81 24.81
CA LYS A 331 12.52 4.58 26.07
C LYS A 331 12.45 6.09 25.87
N ASP A 332 12.93 6.60 24.74
CA ASP A 332 13.00 8.03 24.46
C ASP A 332 11.83 8.50 23.58
N LYS A 333 10.75 8.90 24.24
CA LYS A 333 9.56 9.45 23.57
C LYS A 333 9.86 10.71 22.78
N GLN A 334 10.68 11.61 23.34
CA GLN A 334 11.02 12.88 22.68
C GLN A 334 11.77 12.65 21.37
N LEU A 335 12.73 11.73 21.37
CA LEU A 335 13.48 11.38 20.17
C LEU A 335 12.55 10.80 19.08
N ARG A 336 11.59 9.91 19.46
CA ARG A 336 10.60 9.42 18.50
C ARG A 336 9.73 10.54 17.94
N GLU A 337 9.30 11.49 18.76
CA GLU A 337 8.51 12.65 18.29
C GLU A 337 9.31 13.54 17.32
N ASP A 338 10.60 13.75 17.57
CA ASP A 338 11.46 14.54 16.68
C ASP A 338 11.72 13.81 15.35
N MET A 339 11.93 12.50 15.38
CA MET A 339 12.00 11.66 14.17
C MET A 339 10.69 11.64 13.40
N SER A 340 9.56 11.59 14.07
CA SER A 340 8.23 11.65 13.45
C SER A 340 8.00 12.99 12.74
N LYS A 341 8.36 14.12 13.35
CA LYS A 341 8.33 15.43 12.70
C LYS A 341 9.22 15.50 11.47
N ALA A 342 10.41 14.91 11.54
CA ALA A 342 11.32 14.82 10.40
C ALA A 342 10.71 14.01 9.24
N ALA A 343 9.97 12.94 9.56
CA ALA A 343 9.26 12.13 8.57
C ALA A 343 8.15 12.88 7.83
N GLN A 344 7.52 13.91 8.42
CA GLN A 344 6.52 14.76 7.77
C GLN A 344 7.07 15.53 6.57
N SER A 345 8.38 15.68 6.46
CA SER A 345 9.02 16.35 5.32
C SER A 345 8.93 15.57 4.00
N PHE A 346 8.45 14.31 4.03
CA PHE A 346 8.23 13.51 2.84
C PHE A 346 6.81 13.75 2.31
N GLU A 347 6.69 14.32 1.13
CA GLU A 347 5.41 14.54 0.46
C GLU A 347 4.89 13.25 -0.20
N THR A 348 4.38 12.32 0.61
CA THR A 348 3.90 11.01 0.11
C THR A 348 2.38 10.90 0.01
N VAL A 349 1.64 11.72 0.76
CA VAL A 349 0.17 11.59 0.88
C VAL A 349 -0.53 11.75 -0.48
N ASP A 350 -0.12 12.72 -1.29
CA ASP A 350 -0.75 12.99 -2.60
C ASP A 350 -0.09 12.27 -3.78
N ALA A 351 0.84 11.35 -3.54
CA ALA A 351 1.64 10.73 -4.60
C ALA A 351 0.78 10.00 -5.64
N ALA A 352 -0.27 9.31 -5.22
CA ALA A 352 -1.20 8.63 -6.13
C ALA A 352 -1.98 9.63 -7.00
N ALA A 353 -2.45 10.72 -6.43
CA ALA A 353 -3.15 11.79 -7.14
C ALA A 353 -2.23 12.49 -8.15
N ARG A 354 -0.99 12.85 -7.73
CA ARG A 354 0.02 13.44 -8.64
C ARG A 354 0.38 12.50 -9.80
N LEU A 355 0.50 11.20 -9.55
CA LEU A 355 0.75 10.22 -10.61
C LEU A 355 -0.45 10.11 -11.55
N ALA A 356 -1.68 10.14 -11.04
CA ALA A 356 -2.89 10.18 -11.86
C ALA A 356 -2.95 11.44 -12.74
N ASP A 357 -2.56 12.60 -12.21
CA ASP A 357 -2.47 13.85 -12.98
C ASP A 357 -1.47 13.73 -14.14
N VAL A 358 -0.32 13.09 -13.90
CA VAL A 358 0.67 12.82 -14.99
C VAL A 358 0.06 11.92 -16.05
N VAL A 359 -0.67 10.86 -15.65
CA VAL A 359 -1.33 9.95 -16.61
C VAL A 359 -2.38 10.70 -17.44
N GLU A 360 -3.25 11.47 -16.81
CA GLU A 360 -4.27 12.27 -17.48
C GLU A 360 -3.67 13.33 -18.41
N LEU A 361 -2.57 13.98 -17.97
CA LEU A 361 -1.83 14.93 -18.81
C LEU A 361 -1.28 14.26 -20.08
N MET A 362 -0.74 13.04 -19.98
CA MET A 362 -0.24 12.30 -21.14
C MET A 362 -1.38 11.86 -22.07
N ILE A 363 -2.54 11.49 -21.51
CA ILE A 363 -3.73 11.20 -22.29
C ILE A 363 -4.21 12.46 -23.03
N LYS A 364 -4.37 13.58 -22.32
CA LYS A 364 -4.81 14.86 -22.89
C LYS A 364 -3.87 15.35 -23.99
N SER A 365 -2.56 15.25 -23.79
CA SER A 365 -1.56 15.61 -24.78
C SER A 365 -1.67 14.79 -26.07
N LYS A 366 -2.08 13.54 -25.99
CA LYS A 366 -2.19 12.62 -27.12
C LYS A 366 -3.56 12.62 -27.78
N TRP A 367 -4.62 12.75 -26.97
CA TRP A 367 -6.02 12.61 -27.36
C TRP A 367 -6.85 13.75 -26.75
N PRO A 368 -6.61 15.04 -27.11
CA PRO A 368 -7.24 16.18 -26.42
C PRO A 368 -8.77 16.14 -26.50
N ASP A 369 -9.34 15.95 -27.68
CA ASP A 369 -10.80 15.94 -27.87
C ASP A 369 -11.47 14.82 -27.08
N LEU A 370 -10.88 13.62 -27.08
CA LEU A 370 -11.39 12.46 -26.35
C LEU A 370 -11.31 12.67 -24.82
N PHE A 371 -10.27 13.35 -24.36
CA PHE A 371 -10.11 13.66 -22.94
C PHE A 371 -11.11 14.71 -22.48
N ASP A 372 -11.31 15.76 -23.25
CA ASP A 372 -12.26 16.83 -22.93
C ASP A 372 -13.72 16.31 -22.95
N GLU A 373 -14.08 15.43 -23.90
CA GLU A 373 -15.36 14.74 -23.89
C GLU A 373 -15.54 13.84 -22.65
N PHE A 374 -14.52 13.09 -22.27
CA PHE A 374 -14.54 12.27 -21.06
C PHE A 374 -14.76 13.12 -19.82
N LYS A 375 -14.06 14.24 -19.64
CA LYS A 375 -14.23 15.13 -18.48
C LYS A 375 -15.64 15.69 -18.41
N LYS A 376 -16.20 16.13 -19.53
CA LYS A 376 -17.59 16.60 -19.61
C LYS A 376 -18.59 15.54 -19.16
N GLN A 377 -18.42 14.29 -19.61
CA GLN A 377 -19.28 13.18 -19.18
C GLN A 377 -19.17 12.88 -17.66
N GLN A 378 -17.99 13.05 -17.06
CA GLN A 378 -17.84 12.88 -15.60
C GLN A 378 -18.54 14.02 -14.83
N GLU A 379 -18.43 15.26 -15.30
CA GLU A 379 -19.13 16.42 -14.72
C GLU A 379 -20.66 16.26 -14.80
N GLU A 380 -21.19 15.82 -15.93
CA GLU A 380 -22.62 15.57 -16.11
C GLU A 380 -23.14 14.45 -15.17
N LYS A 381 -22.36 13.38 -14.97
CA LYS A 381 -22.69 12.31 -14.01
C LYS A 381 -22.68 12.80 -12.56
N ALA A 382 -21.70 13.61 -12.19
CA ALA A 382 -21.62 14.16 -10.84
C ALA A 382 -22.82 15.06 -10.51
N ILE A 383 -23.27 15.88 -11.47
CA ILE A 383 -24.45 16.74 -11.32
C ILE A 383 -25.73 15.89 -11.19
N SER A 384 -25.89 14.85 -11.99
CA SER A 384 -27.08 13.98 -11.92
C SER A 384 -27.16 13.23 -10.59
N SER A 385 -26.03 12.74 -10.08
CA SER A 385 -26.00 12.01 -8.80
C SER A 385 -26.28 12.92 -7.58
N SER A 386 -25.93 14.20 -7.64
CA SER A 386 -26.26 15.18 -6.58
C SER A 386 -27.75 15.57 -6.60
N SER A 387 -28.38 15.64 -7.77
CA SER A 387 -29.81 15.96 -7.88
C SER A 387 -30.73 14.79 -7.42
N ASP A 388 -30.28 13.55 -7.56
CA ASP A 388 -31.03 12.38 -7.08
C ASP A 388 -30.90 12.23 -5.55
N ALA A 389 -29.78 12.64 -4.95
CA ALA A 389 -29.59 12.62 -3.51
C ALA A 389 -30.44 13.71 -2.79
N ASP A 390 -30.61 14.87 -3.42
CA ASP A 390 -31.47 15.94 -2.88
C ASP A 390 -32.99 15.59 -3.03
N ALA A 391 -33.36 14.78 -4.03
CA ALA A 391 -34.75 14.34 -4.23
C ALA A 391 -35.19 13.29 -3.20
N ASP A 392 -34.30 12.43 -2.74
CA ASP A 392 -34.58 11.43 -1.70
C ASP A 392 -34.67 12.06 -0.29
N VAL A 393 -33.99 13.17 -0.03
CA VAL A 393 -34.10 13.90 1.25
C VAL A 393 -35.43 14.63 1.38
N ASP A 394 -35.98 15.18 0.27
CA ASP A 394 -37.28 15.84 0.27
C ASP A 394 -38.46 14.84 0.38
N ALA A 395 -38.27 13.60 -0.08
CA ALA A 395 -39.31 12.55 0.03
C ALA A 395 -39.47 12.01 1.46
N ASP A 396 -38.39 11.97 2.26
CA ASP A 396 -38.46 11.54 3.66
C ASP A 396 -39.02 12.63 4.60
N VAL A 397 -38.91 13.93 4.24
CA VAL A 397 -39.50 15.02 5.03
C VAL A 397 -41.03 15.10 4.88
N ASP A 398 -41.59 14.76 3.70
CA ASP A 398 -43.02 14.75 3.49
C ASP A 398 -43.70 13.51 4.11
N ALA A 399 -43.00 12.42 4.34
CA ALA A 399 -43.52 11.20 4.97
C ALA A 399 -43.67 11.31 6.51
N GLU A 400 -42.86 12.17 7.18
CA GLU A 400 -43.01 12.43 8.63
C GLU A 400 -44.09 13.46 8.98
N ALA A 401 -44.64 14.21 8.01
CA ALA A 401 -45.66 15.24 8.24
C ALA A 401 -47.10 14.70 8.21
N GLU A 402 -47.36 13.47 7.75
CA GLU A 402 -48.68 12.86 7.70
C GLU A 402 -49.06 11.97 8.90
N THR A 403 -48.16 11.74 9.87
CA THR A 403 -48.43 10.83 11.01
C THR A 403 -48.85 11.50 12.33
N ASP A 404 -48.94 12.83 12.42
CA ASP A 404 -49.25 13.55 13.68
C ASP A 404 -50.68 14.16 13.74
N ALA A 405 -51.62 13.72 12.93
CA ALA A 405 -52.97 14.30 12.88
C ALA A 405 -54.13 13.39 13.30
N ASP A 406 -53.91 12.32 14.10
CA ASP A 406 -55.02 11.56 14.63
C ASP A 406 -54.73 10.88 15.99
N SER A 407 -54.73 11.68 17.08
CA SER A 407 -55.00 11.15 18.43
C SER A 407 -55.29 12.28 19.44
N ASN A 408 -56.49 12.83 19.34
CA ASN A 408 -57.08 13.54 20.49
C ASN A 408 -58.62 13.45 20.43
N ALA A 409 -59.19 12.45 21.06
CA ALA A 409 -60.56 12.50 21.59
C ALA A 409 -60.77 11.33 22.58
N ASP A 410 -61.24 11.75 23.75
CA ASP A 410 -61.98 11.04 24.76
C ASP A 410 -61.21 10.50 25.98
N ALA A 411 -61.16 11.39 26.96
CA ALA A 411 -61.13 11.10 28.39
C ALA A 411 -62.55 10.76 28.88
N ASP A 412 -62.69 9.78 29.73
CA ASP A 412 -63.33 9.85 31.06
C ASP A 412 -63.69 8.47 31.57
N GLY A 413 -63.51 8.24 32.86
CA GLY A 413 -64.37 7.30 33.56
C GLY A 413 -63.71 6.15 34.36
N ASN A 414 -63.27 6.50 35.53
CA ASN A 414 -63.65 5.82 36.82
C ASN A 414 -63.03 4.49 37.26
N GLN A 415 -62.29 4.66 38.30
CA GLN A 415 -62.34 4.01 39.67
C GLN A 415 -62.18 2.48 39.83
N GLU A 416 -61.28 2.23 40.69
CA GLU A 416 -61.30 1.44 41.93
C GLU A 416 -60.95 -0.05 41.94
N LYS A 417 -60.02 -0.34 42.85
CA LYS A 417 -59.88 -1.48 43.76
C LYS A 417 -59.34 -2.78 43.15
N SER A 418 -58.43 -3.40 43.68
CA SER A 418 -57.86 -3.76 44.97
C SER A 418 -57.14 -5.10 44.88
N ILE A 419 -56.02 -5.18 45.50
CA ILE A 419 -55.60 -6.20 46.48
C ILE A 419 -55.27 -7.61 45.96
N ASP A 420 -54.09 -8.01 46.40
CA ASP A 420 -53.57 -9.26 46.91
C ASP A 420 -52.94 -10.28 45.96
N GLU A 421 -51.72 -10.45 46.33
CA GLU A 421 -51.08 -11.68 46.88
C GLU A 421 -51.02 -12.90 45.95
N ASP A 422 -49.93 -13.32 45.76
CA ASP A 422 -49.07 -14.28 46.43
C ASP A 422 -48.54 -15.41 45.52
N THR A 423 -47.35 -15.71 45.76
CA THR A 423 -46.75 -17.02 45.89
C THR A 423 -46.43 -17.86 44.65
N ASN A 424 -45.20 -17.94 44.39
CA ASN A 424 -44.42 -19.21 44.60
C ASN A 424 -44.21 -20.20 43.46
N GLN A 425 -42.98 -20.46 43.34
CA GLN A 425 -42.33 -21.77 43.13
C GLN A 425 -42.23 -22.37 41.70
N GLN A 426 -40.99 -22.37 41.28
CA GLN A 426 -40.14 -23.58 41.13
C GLN A 426 -40.30 -24.47 39.91
N HIS A 427 -39.15 -24.77 39.41
CA HIS A 427 -38.71 -25.96 38.66
C HIS A 427 -38.98 -26.08 37.17
N LYS A 428 -38.05 -25.93 36.34
CA LYS A 428 -37.03 -26.95 36.01
C LYS A 428 -35.93 -26.32 35.19
#